data_6cf4503b144f75024ea9a7e31e9e7072
#
_entry.id   6cf4503b144f75024ea9a7e31e9e7072
#
_cell.length_a   1.000
_cell.length_b   1.000
_cell.length_c   1.000
_cell.angle_alpha   90.00
_cell.angle_beta   90.00
_cell.angle_gamma   90.00
#
_symmetry.space_group_name_H-M   'P 1'
#
loop_
_entity.id
_entity.type
_entity.pdbx_description
1 polymer ?
#
loop_
_entity_poly.entity_id
_entity_poly.type
_entity_poly.pdbx_seq_one_letter_code
_entity_poly.pdbx_strand_id
1 'polypeptide(L)'
;MINLEILRRILSDQIKTKQDLHREKIRLCKKHSLKKIPPDSKILENLPNSLTAEEKKKVLNLLRKKPVRSLSGVAVVAVMTSPAKCPHGKCIPCPGGIETNTPQSYTGYEPAAMRAKNNNYDPYLQTVNRIDQLRAIGHSTDKIDFIVMGGTFTARDFYYQEWFIKRCYDGMNRCESGSLEEAKKINENAKSRCIGLTIETRPDWCRMQHIDRILQYGATRIELGVQTVYDDVLYKMGRGHTVLDSILATRLAKDSGLKVCYHMMVGLPGSDIKKDLESFKIIFQDPRFKPDMIKIYPTLVIKGTKLYEMWKSGEYEALTEEELIPLIAKIKSFVPEWVRIQRIERDIPSPRIEAGAKKSNLRQIVKKWMEENGMQCRCIRCREVGHVDPEEEVDPADVELKRIDYEASEGKEIFLSLEHNELDAIVGYLRLRLPGRPHREELQDGGTIVRELKVVGRALPIGERAKEGAQHKGFGESLLKEAERISKEEFDCEKIFVLSGVGAKNYYRKLGYTDDGVYMRKDLT
;
A
#
# COMPACT_ATOMS: atom_id res chain seq x y z
N MET A 1 19.44 24.31 -22.99
CA MET A 1 20.74 24.88 -22.58
C MET A 1 20.95 24.79 -21.08
N ILE A 2 20.15 25.42 -20.23
CA ILE A 2 20.31 25.42 -18.73
C ILE A 2 20.31 23.99 -18.14
N ASN A 3 19.40 23.11 -18.57
CA ASN A 3 19.31 21.75 -18.06
C ASN A 3 20.60 20.94 -18.28
N LEU A 4 21.24 21.11 -19.44
CA LEU A 4 22.52 20.46 -19.75
C LEU A 4 23.69 21.07 -18.95
N GLU A 5 23.66 22.39 -18.69
CA GLU A 5 24.66 23.05 -17.86
C GLU A 5 24.58 22.57 -16.41
N ILE A 6 23.37 22.45 -15.85
CA ILE A 6 23.16 21.89 -14.50
C ILE A 6 23.64 20.45 -14.44
N LEU A 7 23.28 19.63 -15.43
CA LEU A 7 23.69 18.23 -15.51
C LEU A 7 25.24 18.09 -15.51
N ARG A 8 25.93 18.86 -16.35
CA ARG A 8 27.40 18.87 -16.40
C ARG A 8 28.01 19.23 -15.04
N ARG A 9 27.45 20.21 -14.32
CA ARG A 9 27.92 20.62 -12.99
C ARG A 9 27.66 19.60 -11.89
N ILE A 10 26.56 18.81 -12.01
CA ILE A 10 26.33 17.66 -11.13
C ILE A 10 27.38 16.59 -11.38
N LEU A 11 27.64 16.26 -12.65
CA LEU A 11 28.60 15.23 -13.04
C LEU A 11 30.05 15.60 -12.67
N SER A 12 30.39 16.90 -12.74
CA SER A 12 31.72 17.41 -12.36
C SER A 12 31.88 17.75 -10.87
N ASP A 13 30.99 17.28 -9.98
CA ASP A 13 31.01 17.52 -8.52
C ASP A 13 30.95 18.99 -8.07
N GLN A 14 30.55 19.90 -8.95
CA GLN A 14 30.30 21.31 -8.60
C GLN A 14 28.98 21.52 -7.85
N ILE A 15 28.04 20.58 -7.99
CA ILE A 15 26.75 20.56 -7.27
C ILE A 15 26.69 19.23 -6.51
N LYS A 16 26.82 19.28 -5.20
CA LYS A 16 26.84 18.09 -4.32
C LYS A 16 25.58 17.94 -3.48
N THR A 17 24.91 19.06 -3.18
CA THR A 17 23.72 19.07 -2.32
C THR A 17 22.49 19.65 -3.03
N LYS A 18 21.31 19.39 -2.49
CA LYS A 18 20.08 20.03 -2.99
C LYS A 18 20.08 21.55 -2.81
N GLN A 19 20.80 22.05 -1.82
CA GLN A 19 20.96 23.50 -1.60
C GLN A 19 21.83 24.11 -2.70
N ASP A 20 22.94 23.45 -3.07
CA ASP A 20 23.80 23.89 -4.18
C ASP A 20 23.03 23.90 -5.49
N LEU A 21 22.26 22.81 -5.74
CA LEU A 21 21.39 22.71 -6.91
C LEU A 21 20.41 23.89 -6.97
N HIS A 22 19.77 24.23 -5.88
CA HIS A 22 18.81 25.35 -5.83
C HIS A 22 19.51 26.69 -6.09
N ARG A 23 20.63 26.95 -5.45
CA ARG A 23 21.44 28.18 -5.67
C ARG A 23 21.86 28.30 -7.12
N GLU A 24 22.37 27.20 -7.68
CA GLU A 24 22.84 27.19 -9.07
C GLU A 24 21.71 27.39 -10.08
N LYS A 25 20.55 26.79 -9.86
CA LYS A 25 19.36 27.06 -10.66
C LYS A 25 18.97 28.52 -10.66
N ILE A 26 18.97 29.18 -9.50
CA ILE A 26 18.69 30.63 -9.39
C ILE A 26 19.73 31.42 -10.16
N ARG A 27 21.02 31.10 -10.01
CA ARG A 27 22.12 31.78 -10.70
C ARG A 27 21.98 31.69 -12.23
N LEU A 28 21.68 30.48 -12.74
CA LEU A 28 21.50 30.26 -14.17
C LEU A 28 20.23 30.90 -14.71
N CYS A 29 19.14 30.90 -13.93
CA CYS A 29 17.92 31.62 -14.28
C CYS A 29 18.17 33.13 -14.46
N LYS A 30 18.93 33.74 -13.53
CA LYS A 30 19.33 35.15 -13.66
C LYS A 30 20.21 35.39 -14.89
N LYS A 31 21.24 34.54 -15.10
CA LYS A 31 22.14 34.61 -16.26
C LYS A 31 21.42 34.55 -17.62
N HIS A 32 20.36 33.73 -17.69
CA HIS A 32 19.59 33.52 -18.92
C HIS A 32 18.23 34.23 -18.96
N SER A 33 17.99 35.17 -18.03
CA SER A 33 16.76 35.98 -17.96
C SER A 33 15.47 35.16 -17.94
N LEU A 34 15.47 33.98 -17.29
CA LEU A 34 14.26 33.14 -17.18
C LEU A 34 13.35 33.64 -16.07
N LYS A 35 12.03 33.73 -16.38
CA LYS A 35 10.99 34.12 -15.41
C LYS A 35 10.67 33.04 -14.36
N LYS A 36 11.03 31.78 -14.60
CA LYS A 36 10.71 30.65 -13.71
C LYS A 36 11.90 29.68 -13.63
N ILE A 37 12.15 29.17 -12.42
CA ILE A 37 13.15 28.12 -12.19
C ILE A 37 12.67 26.82 -12.84
N PRO A 38 13.49 26.18 -13.71
CA PRO A 38 13.12 24.92 -14.35
C PRO A 38 12.91 23.82 -13.29
N PRO A 39 11.83 23.01 -13.39
CA PRO A 39 11.62 21.91 -12.47
C PRO A 39 12.67 20.80 -12.69
N ASP A 40 12.97 20.03 -11.64
CA ASP A 40 13.94 18.94 -11.68
C ASP A 40 13.58 17.89 -12.76
N SER A 41 12.28 17.65 -12.97
CA SER A 41 11.79 16.74 -14.01
C SER A 41 12.27 17.10 -15.41
N LYS A 42 12.35 18.40 -15.76
CA LYS A 42 12.87 18.82 -17.07
C LYS A 42 14.37 18.55 -17.27
N ILE A 43 15.12 18.44 -16.17
CA ILE A 43 16.53 18.03 -16.24
C ILE A 43 16.60 16.53 -16.44
N LEU A 44 15.75 15.77 -15.74
CA LEU A 44 15.65 14.31 -15.84
C LEU A 44 15.18 13.83 -17.23
N GLU A 45 14.23 14.53 -17.85
CA GLU A 45 13.76 14.25 -19.22
C GLU A 45 14.87 14.33 -20.29
N ASN A 46 15.92 15.13 -20.02
CA ASN A 46 17.02 15.37 -20.95
C ASN A 46 18.31 14.62 -20.58
N LEU A 47 18.21 13.53 -19.79
CA LEU A 47 19.38 12.73 -19.44
C LEU A 47 19.91 12.01 -20.69
N PRO A 48 21.21 12.15 -21.01
CA PRO A 48 21.85 11.41 -22.10
C PRO A 48 21.81 9.89 -21.84
N ASN A 49 21.55 9.12 -22.87
CA ASN A 49 21.59 7.65 -22.79
C ASN A 49 23.00 7.11 -22.52
N SER A 50 24.03 7.92 -22.80
CA SER A 50 25.45 7.59 -22.63
C SER A 50 25.96 7.63 -21.20
N LEU A 51 25.14 8.07 -20.22
CA LEU A 51 25.55 8.12 -18.82
C LEU A 51 25.75 6.72 -18.24
N THR A 52 26.85 6.53 -17.53
CA THR A 52 27.12 5.32 -16.75
C THR A 52 26.09 5.13 -15.63
N ALA A 53 26.02 3.94 -15.05
CA ALA A 53 25.12 3.65 -13.92
C ALA A 53 25.44 4.55 -12.71
N GLU A 54 26.73 4.81 -12.42
CA GLU A 54 27.15 5.69 -11.33
C GLU A 54 26.75 7.16 -11.57
N GLU A 55 26.96 7.65 -12.78
CA GLU A 55 26.55 9.01 -13.15
C GLU A 55 25.04 9.19 -13.05
N LYS A 56 24.25 8.20 -13.50
CA LYS A 56 22.79 8.19 -13.34
C LYS A 56 22.38 8.18 -11.86
N LYS A 57 23.04 7.35 -11.03
CA LYS A 57 22.81 7.29 -9.58
C LYS A 57 23.05 8.66 -8.92
N LYS A 58 24.18 9.31 -9.26
CA LYS A 58 24.57 10.64 -8.76
C LYS A 58 23.53 11.71 -9.10
N VAL A 59 23.09 11.76 -10.35
CA VAL A 59 22.08 12.71 -10.82
C VAL A 59 20.72 12.46 -10.16
N LEU A 60 20.28 11.19 -10.06
CA LEU A 60 19.01 10.83 -9.45
C LEU A 60 18.98 11.13 -7.94
N ASN A 61 20.08 10.99 -7.21
CA ASN A 61 20.14 11.32 -5.79
C ASN A 61 19.84 12.81 -5.53
N LEU A 62 20.28 13.69 -6.43
CA LEU A 62 20.03 15.13 -6.31
C LEU A 62 18.67 15.57 -6.86
N LEU A 63 18.22 15.02 -7.99
CA LEU A 63 17.05 15.49 -8.71
C LEU A 63 15.76 14.75 -8.37
N ARG A 64 15.84 13.51 -7.83
CA ARG A 64 14.65 12.73 -7.47
C ARG A 64 13.83 13.42 -6.38
N LYS A 65 12.53 13.60 -6.65
CA LYS A 65 11.58 14.11 -5.65
C LYS A 65 11.08 13.00 -4.74
N LYS A 66 11.11 13.23 -3.41
CA LYS A 66 10.62 12.28 -2.39
C LYS A 66 11.25 10.87 -2.56
N PRO A 67 12.57 10.73 -2.47
CA PRO A 67 13.28 9.45 -2.72
C PRO A 67 12.74 8.29 -1.88
N VAL A 68 12.30 8.56 -0.65
CA VAL A 68 11.71 7.56 0.28
C VAL A 68 10.45 6.88 -0.29
N ARG A 69 9.77 7.49 -1.28
CA ARG A 69 8.53 6.94 -1.85
C ARG A 69 8.72 5.62 -2.60
N SER A 70 9.88 5.38 -3.16
CA SER A 70 10.21 4.18 -3.94
C SER A 70 11.54 3.54 -3.54
N LEU A 71 11.92 3.65 -2.26
CA LEU A 71 13.13 2.99 -1.73
C LEU A 71 13.08 1.48 -1.97
N SER A 72 11.93 0.86 -1.80
CA SER A 72 11.72 -0.56 -2.07
C SER A 72 11.67 -0.92 -3.57
N GLY A 73 11.93 0.02 -4.49
CA GLY A 73 11.82 -0.18 -5.94
C GLY A 73 10.40 -0.39 -6.46
N VAL A 74 9.40 -0.22 -5.61
CA VAL A 74 7.99 -0.40 -5.99
C VAL A 74 7.30 0.95 -6.13
N ALA A 75 6.72 1.20 -7.30
CA ALA A 75 5.93 2.40 -7.56
C ALA A 75 4.45 2.16 -7.22
N VAL A 76 3.90 2.98 -6.33
CA VAL A 76 2.47 2.92 -6.01
C VAL A 76 1.66 3.73 -7.02
N VAL A 77 0.77 3.06 -7.73
CA VAL A 77 -0.17 3.67 -8.68
C VAL A 77 -1.60 3.46 -8.18
N ALA A 78 -2.24 4.55 -7.79
CA ALA A 78 -3.64 4.54 -7.36
C ALA A 78 -4.51 5.19 -8.44
N VAL A 79 -5.56 4.48 -8.83
CA VAL A 79 -6.62 4.92 -9.75
C VAL A 79 -7.95 4.92 -9.02
N MET A 80 -8.89 5.73 -9.49
CA MET A 80 -10.17 5.93 -8.84
C MET A 80 -11.31 5.65 -9.83
N THR A 81 -12.31 4.91 -9.35
CA THR A 81 -13.52 4.64 -10.13
C THR A 81 -14.36 5.91 -10.32
N SER A 82 -15.24 5.90 -11.32
CA SER A 82 -16.24 6.96 -11.48
C SER A 82 -17.17 7.03 -10.25
N PRO A 83 -17.76 8.22 -9.96
CA PRO A 83 -18.70 8.36 -8.87
C PRO A 83 -19.87 7.37 -8.98
N ALA A 84 -20.22 6.73 -7.88
CA ALA A 84 -21.38 5.85 -7.77
C ALA A 84 -21.97 5.90 -6.36
N LYS A 85 -23.26 5.58 -6.22
CA LYS A 85 -23.88 5.45 -4.90
C LYS A 85 -23.35 4.22 -4.18
N CYS A 86 -23.07 4.35 -2.90
CA CYS A 86 -22.87 3.16 -2.07
C CYS A 86 -24.20 2.46 -1.81
N PRO A 87 -24.23 1.12 -1.74
CA PRO A 87 -25.48 0.38 -1.53
C PRO A 87 -26.24 0.75 -0.26
N HIS A 88 -25.55 1.20 0.79
CA HIS A 88 -26.13 1.58 2.07
C HIS A 88 -26.46 3.08 2.18
N GLY A 89 -26.26 3.87 1.13
CA GLY A 89 -26.42 5.31 1.17
C GLY A 89 -25.15 6.06 1.56
N LYS A 90 -25.27 7.10 2.38
CA LYS A 90 -24.17 8.01 2.75
C LYS A 90 -23.93 8.00 4.26
N CYS A 91 -22.73 7.64 4.69
CA CYS A 91 -22.36 7.70 6.10
C CYS A 91 -22.26 9.15 6.59
N ILE A 92 -22.43 9.36 7.90
CA ILE A 92 -22.37 10.70 8.53
C ILE A 92 -21.11 11.50 8.14
N PRO A 93 -19.87 10.97 8.21
CA PRO A 93 -18.67 11.74 7.87
C PRO A 93 -18.33 11.73 6.37
N CYS A 94 -19.13 11.10 5.50
CA CYS A 94 -18.78 10.89 4.09
C CYS A 94 -18.93 12.18 3.28
N PRO A 95 -17.83 12.74 2.69
CA PRO A 95 -17.89 14.04 2.02
C PRO A 95 -18.35 14.00 0.57
N GLY A 96 -18.09 12.89 -0.14
CA GLY A 96 -18.33 12.79 -1.58
C GLY A 96 -19.71 12.29 -1.96
N GLY A 97 -19.90 12.05 -3.25
CA GLY A 97 -21.11 11.51 -3.83
C GLY A 97 -21.29 11.94 -5.29
N ILE A 98 -22.32 11.38 -5.94
CA ILE A 98 -22.65 11.68 -7.35
C ILE A 98 -22.92 13.20 -7.52
N GLU A 99 -23.59 13.81 -6.55
CA GLU A 99 -23.95 15.23 -6.57
C GLU A 99 -22.72 16.15 -6.66
N THR A 100 -21.59 15.71 -6.17
CA THR A 100 -20.31 16.46 -6.21
C THR A 100 -19.38 15.96 -7.32
N ASN A 101 -19.84 15.06 -8.17
CA ASN A 101 -19.01 14.37 -9.17
C ASN A 101 -17.71 13.80 -8.57
N THR A 102 -17.81 13.19 -7.40
CA THR A 102 -16.68 12.63 -6.65
C THR A 102 -17.10 11.28 -6.06
N PRO A 103 -16.27 10.23 -6.12
CA PRO A 103 -16.55 8.98 -5.44
C PRO A 103 -16.80 9.18 -3.95
N GLN A 104 -17.70 8.41 -3.38
CA GLN A 104 -17.97 8.46 -1.95
C GLN A 104 -16.69 8.18 -1.15
N SER A 105 -16.59 8.78 0.04
CA SER A 105 -15.41 8.84 0.91
C SER A 105 -14.30 9.81 0.49
N TYR A 106 -14.44 10.51 -0.64
CA TYR A 106 -13.43 11.46 -1.13
C TYR A 106 -14.03 12.86 -1.29
N THR A 107 -13.21 13.89 -1.04
CA THR A 107 -13.62 15.30 -1.19
C THR A 107 -13.48 15.80 -2.62
N GLY A 108 -12.74 15.07 -3.48
CA GLY A 108 -12.37 15.50 -4.82
C GLY A 108 -11.10 16.35 -4.90
N TYR A 109 -10.52 16.70 -3.75
CA TYR A 109 -9.29 17.50 -3.64
C TYR A 109 -8.06 16.69 -3.26
N GLU A 110 -8.22 15.41 -2.93
CA GLU A 110 -7.10 14.50 -2.73
C GLU A 110 -6.33 14.32 -4.05
N PRO A 111 -5.00 14.12 -4.00
CA PRO A 111 -4.20 13.99 -5.22
C PRO A 111 -4.66 12.89 -6.18
N ALA A 112 -5.19 11.78 -5.65
CA ALA A 112 -5.74 10.70 -6.47
C ALA A 112 -7.09 11.10 -7.11
N ALA A 113 -7.97 11.75 -6.35
CA ALA A 113 -9.28 12.22 -6.84
C ALA A 113 -9.12 13.29 -7.92
N MET A 114 -8.21 14.27 -7.74
CA MET A 114 -7.91 15.28 -8.75
C MET A 114 -7.37 14.65 -10.05
N ARG A 115 -6.46 13.68 -9.94
CA ARG A 115 -5.96 12.97 -11.14
C ARG A 115 -7.07 12.23 -11.86
N ALA A 116 -7.95 11.53 -11.12
CA ALA A 116 -9.08 10.82 -11.70
C ALA A 116 -10.03 11.77 -12.43
N LYS A 117 -10.39 12.89 -11.79
CA LYS A 117 -11.23 13.93 -12.40
C LYS A 117 -10.61 14.52 -13.66
N ASN A 118 -9.30 14.82 -13.64
CA ASN A 118 -8.57 15.35 -14.80
C ASN A 118 -8.45 14.35 -15.96
N ASN A 119 -8.67 13.06 -15.70
CA ASN A 119 -8.70 11.99 -16.68
C ASN A 119 -10.12 11.44 -16.91
N ASN A 120 -11.17 12.19 -16.56
CA ASN A 120 -12.57 11.78 -16.70
C ASN A 120 -12.87 10.39 -16.12
N TYR A 121 -12.16 10.01 -15.06
CA TYR A 121 -12.23 8.69 -14.42
C TYR A 121 -11.89 7.51 -15.35
N ASP A 122 -11.29 7.77 -16.53
CA ASP A 122 -10.81 6.72 -17.43
C ASP A 122 -9.64 5.95 -16.79
N PRO A 123 -9.74 4.64 -16.58
CA PRO A 123 -8.72 3.85 -15.88
C PRO A 123 -7.40 3.73 -16.67
N TYR A 124 -7.45 3.69 -18.00
CA TYR A 124 -6.26 3.66 -18.85
C TYR A 124 -5.48 4.96 -18.74
N LEU A 125 -6.15 6.10 -18.93
CA LEU A 125 -5.52 7.42 -18.86
C LEU A 125 -4.95 7.72 -17.47
N GLN A 126 -5.68 7.39 -16.39
CA GLN A 126 -5.18 7.54 -15.03
C GLN A 126 -3.89 6.74 -14.82
N THR A 127 -3.86 5.50 -15.30
CA THR A 127 -2.70 4.60 -15.17
C THR A 127 -1.51 5.12 -15.94
N VAL A 128 -1.68 5.42 -17.22
CA VAL A 128 -0.64 5.94 -18.11
C VAL A 128 -0.04 7.23 -17.56
N ASN A 129 -0.90 8.22 -17.30
CA ASN A 129 -0.45 9.52 -16.82
C ASN A 129 0.27 9.43 -15.46
N ARG A 130 -0.18 8.52 -14.58
CA ARG A 130 0.47 8.36 -13.28
C ARG A 130 1.84 7.71 -13.38
N ILE A 131 1.99 6.69 -14.22
CA ILE A 131 3.28 6.05 -14.49
C ILE A 131 4.26 7.07 -15.10
N ASP A 132 3.81 7.87 -16.07
CA ASP A 132 4.66 8.88 -16.70
C ASP A 132 5.07 9.99 -15.73
N GLN A 133 4.16 10.46 -14.88
CA GLN A 133 4.49 11.41 -13.81
C GLN A 133 5.56 10.85 -12.84
N LEU A 134 5.49 9.56 -12.50
CA LEU A 134 6.49 8.94 -11.63
C LEU A 134 7.85 8.84 -12.31
N ARG A 135 7.88 8.44 -13.58
CA ARG A 135 9.11 8.42 -14.39
C ARG A 135 9.73 9.81 -14.53
N ALA A 136 8.92 10.80 -14.86
CA ALA A 136 9.37 12.18 -15.03
C ALA A 136 10.03 12.79 -13.77
N ILE A 137 9.70 12.29 -12.58
CA ILE A 137 10.32 12.73 -11.31
C ILE A 137 11.39 11.75 -10.78
N GLY A 138 11.85 10.81 -11.62
CA GLY A 138 13.00 9.95 -11.36
C GLY A 138 12.70 8.65 -10.60
N HIS A 139 11.44 8.20 -10.53
CA HIS A 139 11.11 6.90 -9.92
C HIS A 139 11.13 5.78 -10.96
N SER A 140 11.64 4.59 -10.57
CA SER A 140 11.42 3.38 -11.33
C SER A 140 9.95 3.00 -11.33
N THR A 141 9.46 2.45 -12.43
CA THR A 141 8.07 2.01 -12.62
C THR A 141 7.99 0.61 -13.23
N ASP A 142 9.03 -0.17 -13.06
CA ASP A 142 9.09 -1.57 -13.49
C ASP A 142 8.25 -2.50 -12.60
N LYS A 143 8.13 -2.16 -11.30
CA LYS A 143 7.30 -2.86 -10.31
C LYS A 143 6.19 -1.93 -9.81
N ILE A 144 4.95 -2.28 -10.07
CA ILE A 144 3.77 -1.50 -9.70
C ILE A 144 2.98 -2.20 -8.59
N ASP A 145 2.81 -1.54 -7.44
CA ASP A 145 1.74 -1.85 -6.46
C ASP A 145 0.52 -1.00 -6.82
N PHE A 146 -0.48 -1.65 -7.40
CA PHE A 146 -1.64 -1.00 -8.00
C PHE A 146 -2.80 -0.96 -7.01
N ILE A 147 -3.50 0.17 -6.89
CA ILE A 147 -4.60 0.35 -5.94
C ILE A 147 -5.82 0.90 -6.67
N VAL A 148 -6.93 0.16 -6.60
CA VAL A 148 -8.25 0.60 -7.07
C VAL A 148 -9.01 1.20 -5.91
N MET A 149 -9.33 2.47 -6.02
CA MET A 149 -10.00 3.31 -5.03
C MET A 149 -11.37 3.77 -5.56
N GLY A 150 -12.22 4.29 -4.69
CA GLY A 150 -13.44 4.95 -5.13
C GLY A 150 -14.74 4.42 -4.50
N GLY A 151 -14.72 4.16 -3.20
CA GLY A 151 -15.88 3.70 -2.45
C GLY A 151 -15.96 2.18 -2.37
N THR A 152 -17.13 1.59 -2.69
CA THR A 152 -17.32 0.13 -2.62
C THR A 152 -17.17 -0.46 -4.03
N PHE A 153 -15.95 -0.76 -4.44
CA PHE A 153 -15.67 -1.25 -5.80
C PHE A 153 -16.43 -2.54 -6.13
N THR A 154 -16.45 -3.50 -5.22
CA THR A 154 -17.10 -4.81 -5.43
C THR A 154 -18.63 -4.73 -5.51
N ALA A 155 -19.22 -3.58 -5.18
CA ALA A 155 -20.66 -3.32 -5.35
C ALA A 155 -21.01 -2.70 -6.73
N ARG A 156 -20.00 -2.40 -7.55
CA ARG A 156 -20.23 -1.91 -8.91
C ARG A 156 -20.70 -3.06 -9.79
N ASP A 157 -21.34 -2.70 -10.90
CA ASP A 157 -21.70 -3.66 -11.92
C ASP A 157 -20.49 -4.52 -12.35
N PHE A 158 -20.73 -5.80 -12.60
CA PHE A 158 -19.68 -6.77 -12.92
C PHE A 158 -18.89 -6.39 -14.18
N TYR A 159 -19.58 -6.03 -15.26
CA TYR A 159 -18.93 -5.64 -16.51
C TYR A 159 -18.09 -4.37 -16.34
N TYR A 160 -18.57 -3.45 -15.50
CA TYR A 160 -17.79 -2.26 -15.16
C TYR A 160 -16.49 -2.63 -14.41
N GLN A 161 -16.57 -3.54 -13.43
CA GLN A 161 -15.40 -3.97 -12.67
C GLN A 161 -14.34 -4.59 -13.59
N GLU A 162 -14.73 -5.54 -14.43
CA GLU A 162 -13.84 -6.26 -15.35
C GLU A 162 -13.23 -5.30 -16.38
N TRP A 163 -14.07 -4.48 -17.02
CA TRP A 163 -13.62 -3.45 -17.94
C TRP A 163 -12.62 -2.50 -17.27
N PHE A 164 -12.91 -2.04 -16.06
CA PHE A 164 -12.04 -1.10 -15.34
C PHE A 164 -10.66 -1.71 -15.07
N ILE A 165 -10.62 -2.94 -14.57
CA ILE A 165 -9.37 -3.65 -14.27
C ILE A 165 -8.59 -3.96 -15.55
N LYS A 166 -9.26 -4.44 -16.60
CA LYS A 166 -8.64 -4.66 -17.91
C LYS A 166 -7.96 -3.39 -18.42
N ARG A 167 -8.67 -2.27 -18.41
CA ARG A 167 -8.12 -0.97 -18.85
C ARG A 167 -6.94 -0.49 -18.01
N CYS A 168 -6.89 -0.83 -16.71
CA CYS A 168 -5.72 -0.58 -15.87
C CYS A 168 -4.50 -1.38 -16.33
N TYR A 169 -4.68 -2.68 -16.63
CA TYR A 169 -3.61 -3.50 -17.19
C TYR A 169 -3.17 -3.00 -18.57
N ASP A 170 -4.10 -2.67 -19.47
CA ASP A 170 -3.78 -2.08 -20.77
C ASP A 170 -2.91 -0.82 -20.61
N GLY A 171 -3.22 0.03 -19.63
CA GLY A 171 -2.42 1.22 -19.33
C GLY A 171 -1.00 0.91 -18.85
N MET A 172 -0.82 -0.14 -18.04
CA MET A 172 0.50 -0.61 -17.62
C MET A 172 1.28 -1.24 -18.77
N ASN A 173 0.59 -1.99 -19.64
CA ASN A 173 1.13 -2.67 -20.82
C ASN A 173 1.46 -1.72 -21.97
N ARG A 174 0.80 -0.56 -22.01
CA ARG A 174 0.86 0.41 -23.14
C ARG A 174 0.30 -0.16 -24.45
N CYS A 175 -0.64 -1.08 -24.36
CA CYS A 175 -1.37 -1.63 -25.51
C CYS A 175 -2.78 -2.00 -25.09
N GLU A 176 -3.67 -2.14 -26.07
CA GLU A 176 -5.01 -2.65 -25.87
C GLU A 176 -5.01 -4.17 -26.04
N SER A 177 -5.75 -4.85 -25.20
CA SER A 177 -5.96 -6.30 -25.23
C SER A 177 -7.42 -6.63 -25.56
N GLY A 178 -7.68 -7.84 -26.06
CA GLY A 178 -9.03 -8.31 -26.36
C GLY A 178 -9.82 -8.76 -25.12
N SER A 179 -9.11 -9.18 -24.06
CA SER A 179 -9.72 -9.69 -22.82
C SER A 179 -8.88 -9.32 -21.59
N LEU A 180 -9.45 -9.50 -20.39
CA LEU A 180 -8.73 -9.33 -19.13
C LEU A 180 -7.60 -10.36 -19.00
N GLU A 181 -7.83 -11.60 -19.40
CA GLU A 181 -6.83 -12.68 -19.37
C GLU A 181 -5.63 -12.34 -20.26
N GLU A 182 -5.88 -11.86 -21.46
CA GLU A 182 -4.81 -11.39 -22.37
C GLU A 182 -4.05 -10.22 -21.76
N ALA A 183 -4.75 -9.23 -21.18
CA ALA A 183 -4.13 -8.09 -20.52
C ALA A 183 -3.20 -8.51 -19.38
N LYS A 184 -3.61 -9.48 -18.55
CA LYS A 184 -2.79 -10.06 -17.48
C LYS A 184 -1.58 -10.80 -18.06
N LYS A 185 -1.79 -11.62 -19.09
CA LYS A 185 -0.71 -12.39 -19.71
C LYS A 185 0.38 -11.49 -20.29
N ILE A 186 -0.01 -10.43 -20.96
CA ILE A 186 0.93 -9.40 -21.46
C ILE A 186 1.68 -8.76 -20.27
N ASN A 187 0.98 -8.49 -19.15
CA ASN A 187 1.56 -7.81 -17.99
C ASN A 187 2.62 -8.64 -17.26
N GLU A 188 2.63 -9.97 -17.38
CA GLU A 188 3.68 -10.82 -16.82
C GLU A 188 5.09 -10.41 -17.30
N ASN A 189 5.20 -9.85 -18.51
CA ASN A 189 6.46 -9.47 -19.16
C ASN A 189 6.55 -7.98 -19.54
N ALA A 190 5.55 -7.17 -19.15
CA ALA A 190 5.51 -5.75 -19.48
C ALA A 190 6.66 -4.97 -18.80
N LYS A 191 6.97 -3.78 -19.34
CA LYS A 191 7.94 -2.86 -18.74
C LYS A 191 7.49 -2.33 -17.37
N SER A 192 6.17 -2.24 -17.16
CA SER A 192 5.55 -1.88 -15.88
C SER A 192 4.66 -3.01 -15.43
N ARG A 193 5.17 -3.86 -14.53
CA ARG A 193 4.50 -5.08 -14.09
C ARG A 193 3.72 -4.88 -12.80
N CYS A 194 2.49 -5.34 -12.76
CA CYS A 194 1.65 -5.34 -11.57
C CYS A 194 2.10 -6.45 -10.61
N ILE A 195 2.90 -6.10 -9.61
CA ILE A 195 3.36 -7.05 -8.60
C ILE A 195 2.38 -7.20 -7.42
N GLY A 196 1.36 -6.37 -7.36
CA GLY A 196 0.29 -6.43 -6.38
C GLY A 196 -0.87 -5.54 -6.83
N LEU A 197 -2.08 -6.09 -6.76
CA LEU A 197 -3.32 -5.38 -6.99
C LEU A 197 -4.11 -5.33 -5.70
N THR A 198 -4.54 -4.12 -5.32
CA THR A 198 -5.35 -3.85 -4.13
C THR A 198 -6.73 -3.38 -4.53
N ILE A 199 -7.74 -3.94 -3.89
CA ILE A 199 -9.14 -3.53 -4.02
C ILE A 199 -9.62 -2.97 -2.68
N GLU A 200 -10.16 -1.75 -2.67
CA GLU A 200 -10.85 -1.16 -1.51
C GLU A 200 -12.33 -1.51 -1.55
N THR A 201 -12.89 -1.97 -0.43
CA THR A 201 -14.32 -2.27 -0.32
C THR A 201 -14.83 -2.21 1.12
N ARG A 202 -16.11 -2.51 1.30
CA ARG A 202 -16.75 -2.67 2.61
C ARG A 202 -16.80 -4.14 3.02
N PRO A 203 -16.85 -4.45 4.34
CA PRO A 203 -16.91 -5.83 4.82
C PRO A 203 -18.11 -6.64 4.26
N ASP A 204 -19.31 -6.05 4.21
CA ASP A 204 -20.53 -6.70 3.69
C ASP A 204 -20.50 -6.97 2.18
N TRP A 205 -19.61 -6.31 1.43
CA TRP A 205 -19.32 -6.53 0.02
C TRP A 205 -18.00 -7.30 -0.21
N CYS A 206 -17.60 -8.13 0.78
CA CYS A 206 -16.45 -9.03 0.71
C CYS A 206 -16.90 -10.46 1.10
N ARG A 207 -17.76 -11.05 0.28
CA ARG A 207 -18.25 -12.43 0.38
C ARG A 207 -17.54 -13.33 -0.63
N MET A 208 -17.74 -14.65 -0.56
CA MET A 208 -17.09 -15.63 -1.46
C MET A 208 -17.11 -15.19 -2.92
N GLN A 209 -18.31 -14.88 -3.46
CA GLN A 209 -18.46 -14.43 -4.85
C GLN A 209 -17.66 -13.17 -5.20
N HIS A 210 -17.51 -12.23 -4.27
CA HIS A 210 -16.71 -11.02 -4.48
C HIS A 210 -15.22 -11.34 -4.46
N ILE A 211 -14.79 -12.21 -3.54
CA ILE A 211 -13.41 -12.66 -3.42
C ILE A 211 -12.99 -13.43 -4.67
N ASP A 212 -13.78 -14.40 -5.12
CA ASP A 212 -13.49 -15.17 -6.33
C ASP A 212 -13.27 -14.26 -7.53
N ARG A 213 -14.13 -13.25 -7.67
CA ARG A 213 -14.03 -12.28 -8.75
C ARG A 213 -12.76 -11.42 -8.67
N ILE A 214 -12.44 -10.86 -7.50
CA ILE A 214 -11.24 -10.04 -7.37
C ILE A 214 -9.95 -10.85 -7.51
N LEU A 215 -9.95 -12.13 -7.15
CA LEU A 215 -8.85 -13.06 -7.41
C LEU A 215 -8.65 -13.26 -8.91
N GLN A 216 -9.73 -13.43 -9.69
CA GLN A 216 -9.67 -13.47 -11.16
C GLN A 216 -9.08 -12.19 -11.75
N TYR A 217 -9.30 -11.03 -11.12
CA TYR A 217 -8.65 -9.76 -11.51
C TYR A 217 -7.16 -9.72 -11.20
N GLY A 218 -6.63 -10.67 -10.43
CA GLY A 218 -5.23 -10.71 -9.98
C GLY A 218 -5.00 -9.92 -8.70
N ALA A 219 -6.03 -9.68 -7.88
CA ALA A 219 -5.90 -9.02 -6.59
C ALA A 219 -5.06 -9.87 -5.62
N THR A 220 -4.18 -9.20 -4.87
CA THR A 220 -3.37 -9.81 -3.82
C THR A 220 -3.61 -9.20 -2.45
N ARG A 221 -4.36 -8.09 -2.40
CA ARG A 221 -4.70 -7.39 -1.17
C ARG A 221 -6.13 -6.86 -1.24
N ILE A 222 -6.84 -6.98 -0.14
CA ILE A 222 -8.12 -6.31 0.06
C ILE A 222 -8.01 -5.32 1.20
N GLU A 223 -8.59 -4.15 1.03
CA GLU A 223 -8.67 -3.12 2.07
C GLU A 223 -10.12 -2.96 2.50
N LEU A 224 -10.40 -3.28 3.74
CA LEU A 224 -11.74 -3.32 4.32
C LEU A 224 -12.00 -2.07 5.16
N GLY A 225 -13.08 -1.37 4.86
CA GLY A 225 -13.53 -0.23 5.64
C GLY A 225 -14.22 -0.66 6.94
N VAL A 226 -13.50 -1.30 7.85
CA VAL A 226 -14.00 -1.78 9.17
C VAL A 226 -14.43 -0.62 10.06
N GLN A 227 -13.59 0.40 10.18
CA GLN A 227 -13.76 1.66 10.91
C GLN A 227 -13.68 1.51 12.44
N THR A 228 -14.48 0.63 13.03
CA THR A 228 -14.53 0.31 14.47
C THR A 228 -15.03 -1.12 14.68
N VAL A 229 -14.89 -1.65 15.88
CA VAL A 229 -15.43 -2.97 16.29
C VAL A 229 -16.66 -2.84 17.22
N TYR A 230 -17.37 -1.73 17.15
CA TYR A 230 -18.58 -1.47 17.93
C TYR A 230 -19.79 -1.25 17.02
N ASP A 231 -20.77 -2.15 17.09
CA ASP A 231 -21.98 -2.11 16.25
C ASP A 231 -22.84 -0.86 16.50
N ASP A 232 -22.89 -0.37 17.76
CA ASP A 232 -23.60 0.86 18.11
C ASP A 232 -23.01 2.09 17.39
N VAL A 233 -21.67 2.16 17.29
CA VAL A 233 -20.97 3.22 16.57
C VAL A 233 -21.18 3.09 15.06
N LEU A 234 -21.09 1.86 14.51
CA LEU A 234 -21.36 1.60 13.09
C LEU A 234 -22.80 1.98 12.72
N TYR A 235 -23.77 1.64 13.57
CA TYR A 235 -25.17 1.99 13.38
C TYR A 235 -25.39 3.50 13.40
N LYS A 236 -24.85 4.18 14.44
CA LYS A 236 -24.95 5.65 14.57
C LYS A 236 -24.38 6.37 13.36
N MET A 237 -23.29 5.85 12.79
CA MET A 237 -22.66 6.41 11.59
C MET A 237 -23.45 6.16 10.29
N GLY A 238 -24.46 5.30 10.29
CA GLY A 238 -25.14 4.85 9.10
C GLY A 238 -24.25 4.01 8.19
N ARG A 239 -23.40 3.16 8.78
CA ARG A 239 -22.38 2.42 8.05
C ARG A 239 -22.94 1.24 7.23
N GLY A 240 -24.05 0.64 7.66
CA GLY A 240 -24.79 -0.42 6.96
C GLY A 240 -24.10 -1.78 6.90
N HIS A 241 -23.04 -1.99 7.69
CA HIS A 241 -22.43 -3.29 7.96
C HIS A 241 -22.22 -3.45 9.46
N THR A 242 -22.03 -4.70 9.90
CA THR A 242 -21.82 -5.07 11.30
C THR A 242 -20.39 -5.53 11.55
N VAL A 243 -20.05 -5.69 12.83
CA VAL A 243 -18.79 -6.29 13.25
C VAL A 243 -18.67 -7.73 12.74
N LEU A 244 -19.78 -8.49 12.72
CA LEU A 244 -19.81 -9.84 12.16
C LEU A 244 -19.46 -9.87 10.66
N ASP A 245 -19.89 -8.88 9.89
CA ASP A 245 -19.49 -8.73 8.49
C ASP A 245 -17.97 -8.59 8.35
N SER A 246 -17.33 -7.82 9.24
CA SER A 246 -15.87 -7.63 9.25
C SER A 246 -15.12 -8.91 9.59
N ILE A 247 -15.63 -9.69 10.56
CA ILE A 247 -15.08 -11.00 10.95
C ILE A 247 -15.16 -11.97 9.77
N LEU A 248 -16.34 -12.11 9.16
CA LEU A 248 -16.55 -13.03 8.04
C LEU A 248 -15.72 -12.65 6.81
N ALA A 249 -15.69 -11.35 6.47
CA ALA A 249 -14.88 -10.86 5.36
C ALA A 249 -13.38 -11.15 5.57
N THR A 250 -12.88 -11.00 6.80
CA THR A 250 -11.48 -11.27 7.15
C THR A 250 -11.15 -12.74 6.98
N ARG A 251 -12.00 -13.64 7.51
CA ARG A 251 -11.80 -15.08 7.37
C ARG A 251 -11.76 -15.52 5.91
N LEU A 252 -12.77 -15.14 5.14
CA LEU A 252 -12.86 -15.50 3.73
C LEU A 252 -11.66 -14.97 2.92
N ALA A 253 -11.25 -13.73 3.16
CA ALA A 253 -10.11 -13.13 2.47
C ALA A 253 -8.78 -13.81 2.83
N LYS A 254 -8.54 -14.07 4.11
CA LYS A 254 -7.31 -14.75 4.57
C LYS A 254 -7.22 -16.18 4.06
N ASP A 255 -8.30 -16.97 4.14
CA ASP A 255 -8.34 -18.34 3.65
C ASP A 255 -8.21 -18.45 2.13
N SER A 256 -8.45 -17.35 1.41
CA SER A 256 -8.20 -17.24 -0.03
C SER A 256 -6.81 -16.67 -0.37
N GLY A 257 -5.96 -16.45 0.62
CA GLY A 257 -4.59 -15.96 0.42
C GLY A 257 -4.45 -14.44 0.29
N LEU A 258 -5.53 -13.67 0.35
CA LEU A 258 -5.45 -12.21 0.27
C LEU A 258 -4.80 -11.61 1.52
N LYS A 259 -3.94 -10.61 1.34
CA LYS A 259 -3.54 -9.71 2.42
C LYS A 259 -4.74 -8.87 2.82
N VAL A 260 -4.95 -8.70 4.12
CA VAL A 260 -6.08 -7.92 4.68
C VAL A 260 -5.57 -6.66 5.35
N CYS A 261 -6.05 -5.51 4.87
CA CYS A 261 -5.78 -4.21 5.46
C CYS A 261 -7.08 -3.60 6.00
N TYR A 262 -7.09 -3.21 7.28
CA TYR A 262 -8.23 -2.50 7.85
C TYR A 262 -8.06 -0.99 7.75
N HIS A 263 -9.11 -0.31 7.31
CA HIS A 263 -9.28 1.11 7.55
C HIS A 263 -9.99 1.28 8.88
N MET A 264 -9.27 1.82 9.86
CA MET A 264 -9.80 2.10 11.20
C MET A 264 -9.90 3.60 11.41
N MET A 265 -10.92 4.04 12.13
CA MET A 265 -11.11 5.46 12.43
C MET A 265 -11.10 5.71 13.93
N VAL A 266 -10.62 6.88 14.33
CA VAL A 266 -10.67 7.39 15.71
C VAL A 266 -11.50 8.68 15.77
N GLY A 267 -12.18 8.92 16.87
CA GLY A 267 -13.03 10.08 17.07
C GLY A 267 -14.36 10.01 16.30
N LEU A 268 -14.92 8.82 16.09
CA LEU A 268 -16.21 8.65 15.41
C LEU A 268 -17.37 9.13 16.29
N PRO A 269 -18.48 9.65 15.71
CA PRO A 269 -19.70 9.93 16.46
C PRO A 269 -20.20 8.71 17.24
N GLY A 270 -20.29 8.84 18.57
CA GLY A 270 -20.66 7.74 19.46
C GLY A 270 -19.50 6.89 19.97
N SER A 271 -18.28 7.19 19.55
CA SER A 271 -17.05 6.68 20.16
C SER A 271 -16.44 7.70 21.13
N ASP A 272 -15.48 7.24 21.90
CA ASP A 272 -14.60 8.04 22.76
C ASP A 272 -13.18 7.49 22.69
N ILE A 273 -12.22 8.18 23.31
CA ILE A 273 -10.80 7.79 23.33
C ILE A 273 -10.60 6.37 23.89
N LYS A 274 -11.40 5.96 24.90
CA LYS A 274 -11.31 4.63 25.51
C LYS A 274 -11.82 3.55 24.56
N LYS A 275 -12.99 3.74 23.95
CA LYS A 275 -13.54 2.84 22.91
C LYS A 275 -12.61 2.75 21.71
N ASP A 276 -12.06 3.87 21.25
CA ASP A 276 -11.13 3.89 20.13
C ASP A 276 -9.88 3.07 20.44
N LEU A 277 -9.26 3.27 21.62
CA LEU A 277 -8.08 2.50 22.04
C LEU A 277 -8.40 1.00 22.15
N GLU A 278 -9.54 0.66 22.73
CA GLU A 278 -9.98 -0.72 22.88
C GLU A 278 -10.28 -1.39 21.52
N SER A 279 -10.85 -0.66 20.56
CA SER A 279 -11.02 -1.16 19.17
C SER A 279 -9.72 -1.68 18.58
N PHE A 280 -8.62 -0.96 18.77
CA PHE A 280 -7.32 -1.39 18.24
C PHE A 280 -6.74 -2.57 19.01
N LYS A 281 -6.96 -2.67 20.33
CA LYS A 281 -6.56 -3.85 21.08
C LYS A 281 -7.31 -5.09 20.61
N ILE A 282 -8.63 -4.98 20.47
CA ILE A 282 -9.49 -6.07 20.01
C ILE A 282 -9.03 -6.60 18.65
N ILE A 283 -8.79 -5.74 17.64
CA ILE A 283 -8.40 -6.21 16.31
C ILE A 283 -7.03 -6.93 16.29
N PHE A 284 -6.18 -6.72 17.30
CA PHE A 284 -4.88 -7.40 17.38
C PHE A 284 -4.88 -8.62 18.29
N GLN A 285 -5.75 -8.65 19.31
CA GLN A 285 -5.78 -9.73 20.31
C GLN A 285 -6.81 -10.80 19.96
N ASP A 286 -8.00 -10.40 19.54
CA ASP A 286 -9.08 -11.33 19.20
C ASP A 286 -8.74 -12.09 17.89
N PRO A 287 -8.65 -13.44 17.93
CA PRO A 287 -8.27 -14.26 16.78
C PRO A 287 -9.25 -14.16 15.60
N ARG A 288 -10.46 -13.66 15.80
CA ARG A 288 -11.44 -13.45 14.73
C ARG A 288 -11.04 -12.35 13.74
N PHE A 289 -10.11 -11.45 14.13
CA PHE A 289 -9.66 -10.34 13.30
C PHE A 289 -8.20 -10.51 12.82
N LYS A 290 -7.24 -9.96 13.53
CA LYS A 290 -5.79 -9.96 13.26
C LYS A 290 -5.43 -9.60 11.82
N PRO A 291 -5.69 -8.33 11.41
CA PRO A 291 -5.35 -7.86 10.06
C PRO A 291 -3.83 -7.85 9.84
N ASP A 292 -3.41 -8.02 8.58
CA ASP A 292 -1.99 -7.93 8.21
C ASP A 292 -1.49 -6.49 8.20
N MET A 293 -2.40 -5.57 7.90
CA MET A 293 -2.10 -4.14 7.76
C MET A 293 -3.23 -3.30 8.31
N ILE A 294 -2.90 -2.07 8.69
CA ILE A 294 -3.90 -1.07 9.10
C ILE A 294 -3.61 0.31 8.50
N LYS A 295 -4.68 1.07 8.33
CA LYS A 295 -4.65 2.52 8.14
C LYS A 295 -5.42 3.15 9.30
N ILE A 296 -4.84 4.16 9.94
CA ILE A 296 -5.45 4.89 11.06
C ILE A 296 -5.92 6.23 10.54
N TYR A 297 -7.22 6.47 10.55
CA TYR A 297 -7.81 7.69 10.04
C TYR A 297 -8.50 8.48 11.15
N PRO A 298 -7.96 9.64 11.55
CA PRO A 298 -8.73 10.58 12.36
C PRO A 298 -10.01 11.00 11.66
N THR A 299 -11.09 11.10 12.43
CA THR A 299 -12.35 11.67 11.95
C THR A 299 -12.18 13.17 11.75
N LEU A 300 -12.52 13.64 10.55
CA LEU A 300 -12.37 15.02 10.15
C LEU A 300 -13.73 15.61 9.81
N VAL A 301 -13.99 16.82 10.30
CA VAL A 301 -15.19 17.58 9.98
C VAL A 301 -14.99 18.29 8.64
N ILE A 302 -15.78 17.92 7.65
CA ILE A 302 -15.71 18.43 6.28
C ILE A 302 -17.03 19.12 5.95
N LYS A 303 -16.98 20.35 5.44
CA LYS A 303 -18.16 21.10 5.03
C LYS A 303 -19.03 20.32 4.03
N GLY A 304 -20.35 20.34 4.23
CA GLY A 304 -21.32 19.61 3.39
C GLY A 304 -21.50 18.15 3.76
N THR A 305 -20.96 17.69 4.88
CA THR A 305 -21.26 16.38 5.47
C THR A 305 -22.30 16.54 6.60
N LYS A 306 -23.01 15.45 6.90
CA LYS A 306 -23.89 15.43 8.08
C LYS A 306 -23.10 15.64 9.38
N LEU A 307 -21.84 15.17 9.43
CA LEU A 307 -20.94 15.41 10.56
C LEU A 307 -20.67 16.91 10.78
N TYR A 308 -20.57 17.70 9.70
CA TYR A 308 -20.39 19.13 9.79
C TYR A 308 -21.59 19.84 10.46
N GLU A 309 -22.82 19.39 10.11
CA GLU A 309 -24.03 19.95 10.74
C GLU A 309 -24.10 19.57 12.23
N MET A 310 -23.78 18.32 12.59
CA MET A 310 -23.70 17.88 13.99
C MET A 310 -22.64 18.64 14.79
N TRP A 311 -21.49 18.92 14.18
CA TRP A 311 -20.44 19.73 14.80
C TRP A 311 -20.90 21.19 15.02
N LYS A 312 -21.59 21.77 14.06
CA LYS A 312 -22.14 23.13 14.19
C LYS A 312 -23.23 23.26 15.25
N SER A 313 -24.05 22.24 15.40
CA SER A 313 -25.10 22.19 16.44
C SER A 313 -24.57 21.84 17.85
N GLY A 314 -23.29 21.45 17.97
CA GLY A 314 -22.71 20.99 19.24
C GLY A 314 -23.04 19.53 19.59
N GLU A 315 -23.66 18.77 18.67
CA GLU A 315 -23.92 17.33 18.86
C GLU A 315 -22.68 16.45 18.70
N TYR A 316 -21.63 16.98 18.10
CA TYR A 316 -20.37 16.29 17.88
C TYR A 316 -19.19 17.23 18.11
N GLU A 317 -18.19 16.73 18.82
CA GLU A 317 -16.92 17.39 19.04
C GLU A 317 -15.78 16.57 18.40
N ALA A 318 -14.95 17.21 17.60
CA ALA A 318 -13.82 16.56 16.96
C ALA A 318 -12.63 16.49 17.93
N LEU A 319 -11.89 15.37 17.92
CA LEU A 319 -10.66 15.25 18.69
C LEU A 319 -9.66 16.33 18.28
N THR A 320 -9.08 16.98 19.28
CA THR A 320 -7.99 17.94 19.10
C THR A 320 -6.68 17.25 18.75
N GLU A 321 -5.66 17.99 18.30
CA GLU A 321 -4.34 17.41 18.06
C GLU A 321 -3.68 16.94 19.37
N GLU A 322 -3.93 17.64 20.49
CA GLU A 322 -3.45 17.31 21.84
C GLU A 322 -4.00 15.98 22.35
N GLU A 323 -5.22 15.61 21.98
CA GLU A 323 -5.85 14.34 22.31
C GLU A 323 -5.44 13.22 21.33
N LEU A 324 -5.38 13.56 20.05
CA LEU A 324 -5.15 12.62 18.98
C LEU A 324 -3.71 12.08 18.95
N ILE A 325 -2.71 12.94 19.20
CA ILE A 325 -1.29 12.53 19.15
C ILE A 325 -0.99 11.48 20.21
N PRO A 326 -1.33 11.66 21.51
CA PRO A 326 -1.15 10.60 22.53
C PRO A 326 -1.97 9.35 22.25
N LEU A 327 -3.19 9.47 21.74
CA LEU A 327 -4.03 8.33 21.38
C LEU A 327 -3.36 7.46 20.31
N ILE A 328 -2.92 8.08 19.20
CA ILE A 328 -2.24 7.34 18.12
C ILE A 328 -0.91 6.78 18.60
N ALA A 329 -0.16 7.49 19.44
CA ALA A 329 1.08 7.00 20.04
C ALA A 329 0.84 5.74 20.87
N LYS A 330 -0.18 5.75 21.74
CA LYS A 330 -0.59 4.57 22.52
C LYS A 330 -1.01 3.41 21.62
N ILE A 331 -1.80 3.65 20.56
CA ILE A 331 -2.15 2.61 19.60
C ILE A 331 -0.88 2.02 18.98
N LYS A 332 0.07 2.84 18.54
CA LYS A 332 1.31 2.40 17.91
C LYS A 332 2.22 1.58 18.84
N SER A 333 2.18 1.81 20.14
CA SER A 333 3.05 1.10 21.11
C SER A 333 2.68 -0.37 21.33
N PHE A 334 1.46 -0.78 21.00
CA PHE A 334 1.03 -2.18 21.11
C PHE A 334 0.66 -2.84 19.77
N VAL A 335 0.98 -2.20 18.65
CA VAL A 335 0.83 -2.83 17.33
C VAL A 335 1.78 -4.01 17.21
N PRO A 336 1.28 -5.23 16.90
CA PRO A 336 2.10 -6.42 16.76
C PRO A 336 3.16 -6.31 15.65
N GLU A 337 4.25 -7.05 15.79
CA GLU A 337 5.38 -7.03 14.86
C GLU A 337 5.04 -7.52 13.45
N TRP A 338 4.02 -8.38 13.32
CA TRP A 338 3.51 -8.83 12.02
C TRP A 338 2.57 -7.83 11.32
N VAL A 339 2.19 -6.72 11.97
CA VAL A 339 1.29 -5.72 11.39
C VAL A 339 2.07 -4.58 10.75
N ARG A 340 1.61 -4.16 9.56
CA ARG A 340 2.15 -2.98 8.89
C ARG A 340 1.19 -1.79 9.01
N ILE A 341 1.58 -0.71 9.67
CA ILE A 341 0.83 0.56 9.62
C ILE A 341 1.13 1.24 8.28
N GLN A 342 0.20 1.11 7.33
CA GLN A 342 0.36 1.69 6.00
C GLN A 342 0.29 3.21 6.03
N ARG A 343 -0.71 3.75 6.76
CA ARG A 343 -1.02 5.15 6.77
C ARG A 343 -1.56 5.61 8.12
N ILE A 344 -1.23 6.85 8.48
CA ILE A 344 -1.84 7.61 9.57
C ILE A 344 -2.25 8.93 8.92
N GLU A 345 -3.53 9.29 8.93
CA GLU A 345 -4.11 10.47 8.27
C GLU A 345 -4.65 10.23 6.85
N ARG A 346 -5.50 11.15 6.41
CA ARG A 346 -6.05 11.21 5.04
C ARG A 346 -5.39 12.34 4.24
N ASP A 347 -5.33 12.19 2.89
CA ASP A 347 -4.78 13.20 1.99
C ASP A 347 -5.76 14.37 1.73
N ILE A 348 -6.53 14.79 2.73
CA ILE A 348 -7.44 15.91 2.61
C ILE A 348 -6.66 17.20 2.83
N PRO A 349 -6.72 18.17 1.90
CA PRO A 349 -6.04 19.45 2.09
C PRO A 349 -6.54 20.19 3.32
N SER A 350 -5.62 20.70 4.15
CA SER A 350 -5.92 21.40 5.40
C SER A 350 -6.99 22.50 5.30
N PRO A 351 -7.06 23.33 4.23
CA PRO A 351 -8.11 24.33 4.08
C PRO A 351 -9.53 23.76 3.90
N ARG A 352 -9.68 22.46 3.73
CA ARG A 352 -10.98 21.76 3.62
C ARG A 352 -11.43 21.11 4.91
N ILE A 353 -10.62 21.19 5.96
CA ILE A 353 -10.88 20.60 7.27
C ILE A 353 -11.35 21.71 8.20
N GLU A 354 -12.62 21.63 8.64
CA GLU A 354 -13.21 22.61 9.57
C GLU A 354 -12.75 22.33 11.02
N ALA A 355 -12.81 21.04 11.43
CA ALA A 355 -12.33 20.60 12.74
C ALA A 355 -11.68 19.22 12.67
N GLY A 356 -10.82 18.90 13.66
CA GLY A 356 -9.94 17.72 13.71
C GLY A 356 -8.52 18.04 13.28
N ALA A 357 -7.69 17.01 13.10
CA ALA A 357 -6.27 17.16 12.77
C ALA A 357 -6.05 17.80 11.38
N LYS A 358 -5.43 18.95 11.33
CA LYS A 358 -5.15 19.71 10.11
C LYS A 358 -3.73 19.50 9.56
N LYS A 359 -2.81 18.98 10.37
CA LYS A 359 -1.41 18.77 9.98
C LYS A 359 -1.25 17.56 9.06
N SER A 360 -0.65 17.77 7.90
CA SER A 360 -0.40 16.73 6.88
C SER A 360 0.81 15.83 7.17
N ASN A 361 1.49 16.01 8.29
CA ASN A 361 2.65 15.25 8.75
C ASN A 361 2.43 14.59 10.11
N LEU A 362 1.18 14.19 10.39
CA LEU A 362 0.77 13.63 11.68
C LEU A 362 1.64 12.42 12.10
N ARG A 363 2.03 11.56 11.13
CA ARG A 363 2.92 10.42 11.41
C ARG A 363 4.24 10.85 12.02
N GLN A 364 4.87 11.92 11.50
CA GLN A 364 6.17 12.41 12.00
C GLN A 364 6.00 13.04 13.38
N ILE A 365 4.93 13.78 13.59
CA ILE A 365 4.61 14.40 14.88
C ILE A 365 4.40 13.33 15.95
N VAL A 366 3.61 12.31 15.65
CA VAL A 366 3.39 11.17 16.55
C VAL A 366 4.70 10.41 16.83
N LYS A 367 5.56 10.22 15.81
CA LYS A 367 6.87 9.58 16.00
C LYS A 367 7.72 10.37 17.00
N LYS A 368 7.84 11.68 16.80
CA LYS A 368 8.61 12.56 17.69
C LYS A 368 8.05 12.54 19.12
N TRP A 369 6.72 12.62 19.28
CA TRP A 369 6.07 12.55 20.59
C TRP A 369 6.36 11.22 21.30
N MET A 370 6.33 10.10 20.57
CA MET A 370 6.68 8.78 21.11
C MET A 370 8.14 8.73 21.60
N GLU A 371 9.08 9.25 20.83
CA GLU A 371 10.50 9.33 21.19
C GLU A 371 10.70 10.17 22.46
N GLU A 372 10.03 11.32 22.57
CA GLU A 372 10.09 12.21 23.74
C GLU A 372 9.46 11.58 25.01
N ASN A 373 8.55 10.59 24.84
CA ASN A 373 7.88 9.90 25.95
C ASN A 373 8.38 8.45 26.16
N GLY A 374 9.52 8.07 25.61
CA GLY A 374 10.12 6.74 25.78
C GLY A 374 9.29 5.60 25.20
N MET A 375 8.45 5.86 24.19
CA MET A 375 7.59 4.87 23.54
C MET A 375 8.16 4.43 22.20
N GLN A 376 8.00 3.16 21.86
CA GLN A 376 8.45 2.58 20.59
C GLN A 376 7.32 1.91 19.83
N CYS A 377 7.38 1.95 18.49
CA CYS A 377 6.48 1.26 17.59
C CYS A 377 7.20 0.11 16.89
N ARG A 378 6.75 -1.12 17.08
CA ARG A 378 7.36 -2.31 16.49
C ARG A 378 6.67 -2.80 15.19
N CYS A 379 5.80 -1.98 14.59
CA CYS A 379 5.16 -2.38 13.32
C CYS A 379 6.21 -2.55 12.20
N ILE A 380 5.91 -3.41 11.22
CA ILE A 380 6.81 -3.69 10.08
C ILE A 380 7.38 -2.41 9.46
N ARG A 381 6.53 -1.39 9.19
CA ARG A 381 7.00 -0.15 8.55
C ARG A 381 8.05 0.61 9.36
N CYS A 382 7.93 0.62 10.68
CA CYS A 382 8.90 1.32 11.54
C CYS A 382 10.24 0.58 11.61
N ARG A 383 10.23 -0.72 11.35
CA ARG A 383 11.39 -1.63 11.38
C ARG A 383 11.91 -2.00 10.00
N GLU A 384 11.31 -1.54 8.89
CA GLU A 384 11.87 -1.76 7.55
C GLU A 384 13.26 -1.09 7.45
N VAL A 385 14.31 -1.84 7.09
CA VAL A 385 15.71 -1.37 7.05
C VAL A 385 15.86 -0.06 6.28
N GLY A 386 15.19 0.10 5.14
CA GLY A 386 15.20 1.35 4.37
C GLY A 386 14.54 2.56 5.06
N HIS A 387 13.87 2.37 6.21
CA HIS A 387 13.32 3.44 7.04
C HIS A 387 14.13 3.66 8.33
N VAL A 388 14.87 2.65 8.77
CA VAL A 388 15.80 2.72 9.91
C VAL A 388 17.10 3.38 9.45
N ASP A 389 17.74 2.81 8.45
CA ASP A 389 18.90 3.38 7.76
C ASP A 389 18.77 3.20 6.24
N PRO A 390 18.53 4.31 5.49
CA PRO A 390 18.40 4.25 4.04
C PRO A 390 19.71 3.96 3.29
N GLU A 391 20.86 4.11 3.93
CA GLU A 391 22.19 3.95 3.33
C GLU A 391 22.85 2.62 3.70
N GLU A 392 22.27 1.88 4.65
CA GLU A 392 22.80 0.61 5.14
C GLU A 392 22.91 -0.44 4.03
N GLU A 393 24.09 -1.03 3.93
CA GLU A 393 24.38 -2.20 3.10
C GLU A 393 24.29 -3.46 3.97
N VAL A 394 23.15 -4.12 3.92
CA VAL A 394 22.88 -5.32 4.72
C VAL A 394 23.82 -6.47 4.33
N ASP A 395 24.68 -6.94 5.25
CA ASP A 395 25.40 -8.20 5.09
C ASP A 395 24.47 -9.38 5.43
N PRO A 396 24.38 -10.43 4.60
CA PRO A 396 23.64 -11.64 4.95
C PRO A 396 24.09 -12.30 6.27
N ALA A 397 25.34 -12.13 6.68
CA ALA A 397 25.88 -12.64 7.94
C ALA A 397 25.25 -11.98 9.18
N ASP A 398 24.76 -10.75 9.04
CA ASP A 398 24.15 -9.99 10.13
C ASP A 398 22.63 -10.18 10.22
N VAL A 399 22.08 -11.10 9.41
CA VAL A 399 20.62 -11.31 9.28
C VAL A 399 20.21 -12.65 9.85
N GLU A 400 19.26 -12.63 10.78
CA GLU A 400 18.67 -13.82 11.39
C GLU A 400 17.22 -14.02 10.96
N LEU A 401 16.80 -15.28 10.89
CA LEU A 401 15.41 -15.66 10.68
C LEU A 401 14.67 -15.65 12.01
N LYS A 402 13.58 -14.88 12.10
CA LYS A 402 12.64 -14.91 13.21
C LYS A 402 11.29 -15.41 12.75
N ARG A 403 10.56 -16.05 13.68
CA ARG A 403 9.25 -16.65 13.44
C ARG A 403 8.26 -16.25 14.53
N ILE A 404 7.05 -15.91 14.12
CA ILE A 404 5.92 -15.65 15.01
C ILE A 404 4.71 -16.45 14.51
N ASP A 405 4.22 -17.36 15.33
CA ASP A 405 3.02 -18.15 15.08
C ASP A 405 1.82 -17.54 15.81
N TYR A 406 0.70 -17.44 15.13
CA TYR A 406 -0.54 -16.96 15.74
C TYR A 406 -1.79 -17.50 15.06
N GLU A 407 -2.85 -17.66 15.83
CA GLU A 407 -4.18 -18.00 15.34
C GLU A 407 -4.85 -16.75 14.77
N ALA A 408 -5.44 -16.85 13.57
CA ALA A 408 -6.20 -15.77 12.96
C ALA A 408 -7.32 -16.31 12.08
N SER A 409 -8.56 -15.85 12.31
CA SER A 409 -9.72 -16.16 11.47
C SER A 409 -9.85 -17.67 11.19
N GLU A 410 -9.83 -18.49 12.26
CA GLU A 410 -9.97 -19.96 12.24
C GLU A 410 -8.82 -20.71 11.55
N GLY A 411 -7.75 -20.06 11.14
CA GLY A 411 -6.55 -20.65 10.54
C GLY A 411 -5.29 -20.28 11.30
N LYS A 412 -4.17 -20.93 10.97
CA LYS A 412 -2.87 -20.65 11.58
C LYS A 412 -2.01 -19.80 10.65
N GLU A 413 -1.45 -18.75 11.19
CA GLU A 413 -0.55 -17.83 10.49
C GLU A 413 0.88 -18.00 11.03
N ILE A 414 1.83 -18.05 10.13
CA ILE A 414 3.25 -18.04 10.43
C ILE A 414 3.86 -16.80 9.75
N PHE A 415 4.36 -15.89 10.57
CA PHE A 415 5.10 -14.73 10.10
C PHE A 415 6.59 -15.00 10.23
N LEU A 416 7.26 -15.12 9.10
CA LEU A 416 8.71 -15.27 9.01
C LEU A 416 9.31 -13.90 8.67
N SER A 417 10.32 -13.46 9.42
CA SER A 417 11.06 -12.24 9.12
C SER A 417 12.57 -12.49 9.17
N LEU A 418 13.26 -11.91 8.20
CA LEU A 418 14.70 -11.79 8.21
C LEU A 418 15.04 -10.43 8.80
N GLU A 419 15.74 -10.41 9.92
CA GLU A 419 15.99 -9.24 10.72
C GLU A 419 17.48 -9.01 10.92
N HIS A 420 17.91 -7.76 10.74
CA HIS A 420 19.26 -7.33 11.06
C HIS A 420 19.35 -7.11 12.57
N ASN A 421 20.23 -7.87 13.25
CA ASN A 421 20.25 -7.93 14.71
C ASN A 421 20.60 -6.61 15.38
N GLU A 422 21.68 -5.95 14.95
CA GLU A 422 22.15 -4.70 15.57
C GLU A 422 21.19 -3.52 15.36
N LEU A 423 20.52 -3.48 14.19
CA LEU A 423 19.62 -2.36 13.84
C LEU A 423 18.17 -2.57 14.28
N ASP A 424 17.80 -3.74 14.79
CA ASP A 424 16.40 -4.14 15.03
C ASP A 424 15.52 -3.87 13.79
N ALA A 425 16.04 -4.20 12.60
CA ALA A 425 15.46 -3.85 11.33
C ALA A 425 15.05 -5.08 10.50
N ILE A 426 13.89 -5.00 9.85
CA ILE A 426 13.39 -6.04 8.95
C ILE A 426 14.00 -5.84 7.56
N VAL A 427 14.62 -6.90 7.02
CA VAL A 427 15.20 -6.97 5.67
C VAL A 427 14.25 -7.66 4.69
N GLY A 428 13.49 -8.63 5.18
CA GLY A 428 12.49 -9.34 4.39
C GLY A 428 11.50 -10.07 5.28
N TYR A 429 10.34 -10.41 4.75
CA TYR A 429 9.36 -11.19 5.49
C TYR A 429 8.43 -11.99 4.56
N LEU A 430 7.85 -13.03 5.13
CA LEU A 430 6.88 -13.89 4.48
C LEU A 430 5.70 -14.17 5.43
N ARG A 431 4.50 -14.24 4.86
CA ARG A 431 3.29 -14.68 5.57
C ARG A 431 2.85 -16.02 4.99
N LEU A 432 2.97 -17.07 5.78
CA LEU A 432 2.44 -18.40 5.48
C LEU A 432 1.17 -18.61 6.28
N ARG A 433 0.16 -19.21 5.66
CA ARG A 433 -1.10 -19.58 6.31
C ARG A 433 -1.43 -21.04 6.06
N LEU A 434 -1.82 -21.74 7.11
CA LEU A 434 -2.63 -22.94 7.03
C LEU A 434 -4.09 -22.50 7.10
N PRO A 435 -4.85 -22.58 5.98
CA PRO A 435 -6.24 -22.14 5.96
C PRO A 435 -7.12 -22.98 6.89
N GLY A 436 -8.13 -22.34 7.53
CA GLY A 436 -9.04 -23.07 8.40
C GLY A 436 -10.21 -23.70 7.64
N ARG A 437 -10.88 -22.88 6.81
CA ARG A 437 -12.06 -23.31 6.02
C ARG A 437 -12.04 -22.61 4.65
N PRO A 438 -11.13 -23.00 3.75
CA PRO A 438 -11.04 -22.39 2.43
C PRO A 438 -12.28 -22.75 1.59
N HIS A 439 -12.83 -21.76 0.89
CA HIS A 439 -13.94 -22.00 -0.05
C HIS A 439 -13.43 -22.25 -1.48
N ARG A 440 -12.18 -21.91 -1.77
CA ARG A 440 -11.56 -22.09 -3.08
C ARG A 440 -11.24 -23.57 -3.31
N GLU A 441 -11.66 -24.10 -4.46
CA GLU A 441 -11.46 -25.51 -4.84
C GLU A 441 -9.98 -25.90 -4.79
N GLU A 442 -9.07 -25.03 -5.28
CA GLU A 442 -7.62 -25.28 -5.30
C GLU A 442 -7.04 -25.55 -3.90
N LEU A 443 -7.68 -25.02 -2.85
CA LEU A 443 -7.22 -25.12 -1.47
C LEU A 443 -7.96 -26.15 -0.62
N GLN A 444 -9.03 -26.78 -1.14
CA GLN A 444 -9.86 -27.71 -0.37
C GLN A 444 -9.14 -29.05 -0.10
N ASP A 445 -8.28 -29.48 -1.01
CA ASP A 445 -7.47 -30.72 -0.85
C ASP A 445 -6.30 -30.56 0.13
N GLY A 446 -6.29 -29.51 0.90
CA GLY A 446 -5.21 -29.19 1.83
C GLY A 446 -4.07 -28.40 1.21
N GLY A 447 -3.09 -28.06 2.04
CA GLY A 447 -1.93 -27.24 1.67
C GLY A 447 -1.87 -25.91 2.39
N THR A 448 -0.70 -25.33 2.39
CA THR A 448 -0.48 -23.98 2.93
C THR A 448 -0.45 -22.95 1.82
N ILE A 449 -0.65 -21.67 2.18
CA ILE A 449 -0.61 -20.58 1.22
C ILE A 449 0.31 -19.45 1.69
N VAL A 450 1.27 -19.07 0.84
CA VAL A 450 2.07 -17.85 0.98
C VAL A 450 1.22 -16.66 0.53
N ARG A 451 0.84 -15.82 1.49
CA ARG A 451 -0.01 -14.64 1.26
C ARG A 451 0.78 -13.37 0.95
N GLU A 452 2.00 -13.30 1.41
CA GLU A 452 2.94 -12.22 1.14
C GLU A 452 4.38 -12.72 1.20
N LEU A 453 5.19 -12.34 0.23
CA LEU A 453 6.65 -12.42 0.27
C LEU A 453 7.20 -11.06 -0.12
N LYS A 454 8.00 -10.46 0.75
CA LYS A 454 8.55 -9.13 0.50
C LYS A 454 9.97 -9.02 1.04
N VAL A 455 10.89 -8.60 0.19
CA VAL A 455 12.21 -8.13 0.60
C VAL A 455 12.21 -6.62 0.54
N VAL A 456 12.65 -5.97 1.63
CA VAL A 456 12.68 -4.51 1.79
C VAL A 456 14.11 -4.01 1.76
N GLY A 457 14.30 -2.70 1.62
CA GLY A 457 15.61 -2.08 1.44
C GLY A 457 15.80 -1.53 0.03
N ARG A 458 17.04 -1.16 -0.30
CA ARG A 458 17.36 -0.53 -1.57
C ARG A 458 17.16 -1.50 -2.73
N ALA A 459 16.22 -1.18 -3.61
CA ALA A 459 15.89 -2.03 -4.73
C ALA A 459 16.73 -1.74 -5.96
N LEU A 460 17.04 -2.80 -6.69
CA LEU A 460 17.63 -2.74 -8.02
C LEU A 460 16.56 -2.91 -9.11
N PRO A 461 16.79 -2.36 -10.32
CA PRO A 461 15.96 -2.63 -11.48
C PRO A 461 15.88 -4.12 -11.79
N ILE A 462 14.77 -4.55 -12.39
CA ILE A 462 14.57 -5.95 -12.78
C ILE A 462 15.58 -6.33 -13.86
N GLY A 463 16.32 -7.44 -13.63
CA GLY A 463 17.32 -7.97 -14.57
C GLY A 463 18.75 -7.54 -14.28
N GLU A 464 18.98 -6.58 -13.40
CA GLU A 464 20.33 -6.26 -12.93
C GLU A 464 20.71 -7.17 -11.75
N ARG A 465 21.86 -7.85 -11.86
CA ARG A 465 22.49 -8.54 -10.73
C ARG A 465 23.38 -7.53 -10.03
N ALA A 466 23.06 -7.17 -8.81
CA ALA A 466 23.94 -6.30 -8.06
C ALA A 466 25.08 -7.09 -7.43
N LYS A 467 26.22 -6.42 -7.40
CA LYS A 467 27.25 -6.71 -6.40
C LYS A 467 26.82 -6.18 -5.02
N GLU A 468 25.82 -5.27 -4.97
CA GLU A 468 25.39 -4.52 -3.78
C GLU A 468 23.85 -4.38 -3.75
N GLY A 469 23.20 -4.73 -2.63
CA GLY A 469 21.76 -4.51 -2.37
C GLY A 469 21.00 -5.74 -1.86
N ALA A 470 20.16 -5.58 -0.82
CA ALA A 470 19.46 -6.65 -0.13
C ALA A 470 18.52 -7.50 -1.03
N GLN A 471 17.93 -6.94 -2.09
CA GLN A 471 16.94 -7.63 -2.92
C GLN A 471 17.49 -8.78 -3.79
N HIS A 472 18.81 -8.93 -3.98
CA HIS A 472 19.40 -9.96 -4.83
C HIS A 472 20.34 -10.92 -4.06
N LYS A 473 20.36 -10.86 -2.74
CA LYS A 473 21.16 -11.73 -1.86
C LYS A 473 20.46 -13.07 -1.51
N GLY A 474 19.39 -13.45 -2.23
CA GLY A 474 18.70 -14.72 -2.01
C GLY A 474 17.67 -14.72 -0.88
N PHE A 475 17.46 -13.62 -0.17
CA PHE A 475 16.55 -13.53 0.99
C PHE A 475 15.11 -13.97 0.68
N GLY A 476 14.57 -13.63 -0.49
CA GLY A 476 13.23 -14.07 -0.88
C GLY A 476 13.13 -15.57 -1.10
N GLU A 477 14.17 -16.17 -1.68
CA GLU A 477 14.26 -17.62 -1.88
C GLU A 477 14.46 -18.36 -0.54
N SER A 478 15.28 -17.83 0.36
CA SER A 478 15.48 -18.38 1.70
C SER A 478 14.17 -18.44 2.50
N LEU A 479 13.40 -17.32 2.53
CA LEU A 479 12.10 -17.28 3.17
C LEU A 479 11.10 -18.28 2.56
N LEU A 480 11.14 -18.44 1.24
CA LEU A 480 10.23 -19.35 0.55
C LEU A 480 10.59 -20.83 0.83
N LYS A 481 11.88 -21.16 0.85
CA LYS A 481 12.37 -22.51 1.22
C LYS A 481 11.99 -22.87 2.66
N GLU A 482 12.08 -21.92 3.58
CA GLU A 482 11.63 -22.15 4.95
C GLU A 482 10.11 -22.35 5.04
N ALA A 483 9.32 -21.60 4.26
CA ALA A 483 7.88 -21.83 4.18
C ALA A 483 7.54 -23.20 3.57
N GLU A 484 8.29 -23.67 2.56
CA GLU A 484 8.18 -25.01 1.99
C GLU A 484 8.51 -26.09 3.03
N ARG A 485 9.61 -25.92 3.81
CA ARG A 485 9.99 -26.82 4.89
C ARG A 485 8.90 -26.91 5.96
N ILE A 486 8.41 -25.78 6.46
CA ILE A 486 7.34 -25.73 7.48
C ILE A 486 6.08 -26.42 6.96
N SER A 487 5.71 -26.18 5.70
CA SER A 487 4.53 -26.77 5.09
C SER A 487 4.61 -28.29 5.04
N LYS A 488 5.77 -28.84 4.64
CA LYS A 488 6.01 -30.28 4.52
C LYS A 488 6.22 -30.93 5.88
N GLU A 489 7.18 -30.41 6.67
CA GLU A 489 7.68 -31.11 7.88
C GLU A 489 6.80 -30.86 9.12
N GLU A 490 6.13 -29.71 9.22
CA GLU A 490 5.37 -29.36 10.42
C GLU A 490 3.85 -29.49 10.23
N PHE A 491 3.36 -29.33 8.97
CA PHE A 491 1.93 -29.43 8.66
C PHE A 491 1.57 -30.63 7.80
N ASP A 492 2.54 -31.45 7.41
CA ASP A 492 2.36 -32.64 6.56
C ASP A 492 1.58 -32.33 5.27
N CYS A 493 1.87 -31.15 4.69
CA CYS A 493 1.22 -30.70 3.47
C CYS A 493 2.01 -31.17 2.24
N GLU A 494 1.31 -31.79 1.29
CA GLU A 494 1.90 -32.19 0.00
C GLU A 494 2.04 -31.03 -0.99
N LYS A 495 1.38 -29.90 -0.73
CA LYS A 495 1.30 -28.75 -1.63
C LYS A 495 1.50 -27.44 -0.88
N ILE A 496 2.15 -26.49 -1.56
CA ILE A 496 2.21 -25.10 -1.14
C ILE A 496 1.72 -24.19 -2.26
N PHE A 497 0.89 -23.23 -1.92
CA PHE A 497 0.35 -22.25 -2.84
C PHE A 497 0.94 -20.87 -2.58
N VAL A 498 0.93 -20.03 -3.62
CA VAL A 498 1.31 -18.62 -3.52
C VAL A 498 0.26 -17.77 -4.21
N LEU A 499 -0.32 -16.79 -3.52
CA LEU A 499 -1.12 -15.75 -4.18
C LEU A 499 -0.18 -14.67 -4.74
N SER A 500 0.25 -14.87 -5.98
CA SER A 500 1.20 -14.00 -6.66
C SER A 500 0.52 -12.83 -7.37
N GLY A 501 1.14 -11.66 -7.35
CA GLY A 501 0.81 -10.62 -8.33
C GLY A 501 1.14 -11.08 -9.74
N VAL A 502 0.35 -10.65 -10.72
CA VAL A 502 0.47 -11.03 -12.13
C VAL A 502 1.91 -10.84 -12.64
N GLY A 503 2.50 -9.68 -12.38
CA GLY A 503 3.86 -9.35 -12.81
C GLY A 503 4.98 -10.04 -12.04
N ALA A 504 4.65 -10.85 -11.00
CA ALA A 504 5.62 -11.60 -10.20
C ALA A 504 5.61 -13.11 -10.49
N LYS A 505 4.66 -13.64 -11.26
CA LYS A 505 4.52 -15.08 -11.54
C LYS A 505 5.81 -15.71 -12.08
N ASN A 506 6.53 -15.02 -12.95
CA ASN A 506 7.79 -15.53 -13.52
C ASN A 506 8.90 -15.72 -12.47
N TYR A 507 8.85 -15.02 -11.34
CA TYR A 507 9.76 -15.27 -10.22
C TYR A 507 9.49 -16.66 -9.61
N TYR A 508 8.23 -16.98 -9.37
CA TYR A 508 7.84 -18.26 -8.77
C TYR A 508 8.03 -19.43 -9.74
N ARG A 509 7.77 -19.24 -11.06
CA ARG A 509 8.06 -20.29 -12.07
C ARG A 509 9.54 -20.70 -12.09
N LYS A 510 10.48 -19.75 -11.90
CA LYS A 510 11.91 -20.05 -11.78
C LYS A 510 12.27 -20.87 -10.54
N LEU A 511 11.41 -20.87 -9.52
CA LEU A 511 11.56 -21.64 -8.27
C LEU A 511 10.75 -22.94 -8.27
N GLY A 512 10.25 -23.36 -9.45
CA GLY A 512 9.55 -24.64 -9.63
C GLY A 512 8.04 -24.59 -9.38
N TYR A 513 7.44 -23.40 -9.24
CA TYR A 513 6.00 -23.26 -9.12
C TYR A 513 5.32 -23.26 -10.50
N THR A 514 4.13 -23.80 -10.59
CA THR A 514 3.26 -23.82 -11.78
C THR A 514 1.96 -23.07 -11.53
N ASP A 515 1.30 -22.64 -12.59
CA ASP A 515 -0.02 -22.01 -12.48
C ASP A 515 -1.07 -23.04 -12.06
N ASP A 516 -1.90 -22.70 -11.08
CA ASP A 516 -3.04 -23.50 -10.63
C ASP A 516 -4.22 -22.56 -10.29
N GLY A 517 -5.14 -22.42 -11.21
CA GLY A 517 -6.22 -21.46 -11.13
C GLY A 517 -5.70 -20.01 -10.98
N VAL A 518 -6.04 -19.39 -9.86
CA VAL A 518 -5.59 -18.02 -9.55
C VAL A 518 -4.25 -17.99 -8.79
N TYR A 519 -3.75 -19.14 -8.39
CA TYR A 519 -2.53 -19.32 -7.58
C TYR A 519 -1.34 -19.80 -8.40
N MET A 520 -0.18 -19.77 -7.77
CA MET A 520 0.98 -20.56 -8.16
C MET A 520 1.11 -21.71 -7.16
N ARG A 521 1.33 -22.95 -7.64
CA ARG A 521 1.44 -24.16 -6.82
C ARG A 521 2.81 -24.83 -7.00
N LYS A 522 3.30 -25.43 -5.94
CA LYS A 522 4.43 -26.36 -5.95
C LYS A 522 4.07 -27.58 -5.12
N ASP A 523 4.32 -28.77 -5.68
CA ASP A 523 4.21 -30.04 -4.95
C ASP A 523 5.46 -30.21 -4.08
N LEU A 524 5.26 -30.63 -2.82
CA LEU A 524 6.32 -30.80 -1.82
C LEU A 524 6.66 -32.30 -1.70
N THR A 525 7.38 -32.82 -2.67
CA THR A 525 7.85 -34.25 -2.68
C THR A 525 8.95 -34.51 -1.68
#